data_2558e6b796a0d6340f3c7795918c028a
#
_entry.id   2558e6b796a0d6340f3c7795918c028a
#
_cell.length_a   1.000
_cell.length_b   1.000
_cell.length_c   1.000
_cell.angle_alpha   90.00
_cell.angle_beta   90.00
_cell.angle_gamma   90.00
#
_symmetry.space_group_name_H-M   'P 1'
#
loop_
_entity.id
_entity.type
_entity.pdbx_description
1 polymer ?
#
loop_
_entity_poly.entity_id
_entity_poly.type
_entity_poly.pdbx_seq_one_letter_code
_entity_poly.pdbx_strand_id
1 'polypeptide(L)'
;MVGLCSCGEQKSNTKLVLNEVLIENESNFQDDYGVHSAWIEIFNRSFGSADLAGCLLKVSSQPGDTATYFIPKGDVLTLIKPRQHALFWADGEPNRGTFHTNFTLNAATNNWIGLYDSGKKLLDQIIVPAGTLQANQSYARVSDAANEWEVKGSSADKYVTPSTNNKTINSNAKMEKFEEHDSVGIGMSIS
;
A
#
# COMPACT_ATOMS: atom_id res chain seq x y z
N MET A 1 -29.30 -36.12 -5.35
CA MET A 1 -28.48 -35.35 -6.32
C MET A 1 -28.21 -34.00 -5.69
N VAL A 2 -27.03 -33.84 -5.09
CA VAL A 2 -26.66 -32.59 -4.39
C VAL A 2 -25.84 -31.79 -5.39
N GLY A 3 -26.40 -30.67 -5.88
CA GLY A 3 -25.73 -29.77 -6.78
C GLY A 3 -24.64 -28.98 -6.03
N LEU A 4 -23.37 -29.21 -6.35
CA LEU A 4 -22.26 -28.39 -5.96
C LEU A 4 -22.40 -27.03 -6.66
N CYS A 5 -22.81 -26.01 -5.91
CA CYS A 5 -22.75 -24.64 -6.34
C CYS A 5 -21.27 -24.22 -6.35
N SER A 6 -20.65 -24.28 -7.52
CA SER A 6 -19.31 -23.69 -7.74
C SER A 6 -19.47 -22.17 -7.65
N CYS A 7 -19.07 -21.60 -6.53
CA CYS A 7 -18.92 -20.18 -6.36
C CYS A 7 -17.69 -19.77 -7.20
N GLY A 8 -17.91 -19.44 -8.48
CA GLY A 8 -16.87 -18.87 -9.32
C GLY A 8 -16.43 -17.55 -8.71
N GLU A 9 -15.16 -17.44 -8.34
CA GLU A 9 -14.55 -16.16 -7.96
C GLU A 9 -14.80 -15.17 -9.09
N GLN A 10 -15.71 -14.23 -8.83
CA GLN A 10 -15.94 -13.11 -9.74
C GLN A 10 -14.67 -12.24 -9.70
N LYS A 11 -13.78 -12.40 -10.68
CA LYS A 11 -12.62 -11.51 -10.85
C LYS A 11 -13.15 -10.08 -10.86
N SER A 12 -12.88 -9.35 -9.78
CA SER A 12 -13.22 -7.94 -9.65
C SER A 12 -12.56 -7.19 -10.81
N ASN A 13 -13.36 -6.63 -11.70
CA ASN A 13 -12.87 -5.80 -12.82
C ASN A 13 -12.58 -4.37 -12.38
N THR A 14 -12.22 -4.18 -11.11
CA THR A 14 -11.89 -2.89 -10.53
C THR A 14 -10.48 -2.48 -10.95
N LYS A 15 -10.31 -1.19 -11.24
CA LYS A 15 -9.00 -0.62 -11.59
C LYS A 15 -8.12 -0.40 -10.36
N LEU A 16 -8.73 -0.05 -9.23
CA LEU A 16 -8.07 0.31 -7.97
C LEU A 16 -8.22 -0.83 -6.97
N VAL A 17 -7.13 -1.19 -6.32
CA VAL A 17 -7.07 -2.23 -5.29
C VAL A 17 -6.22 -1.77 -4.11
N LEU A 18 -6.53 -2.26 -2.91
CA LEU A 18 -5.65 -2.18 -1.75
C LEU A 18 -4.42 -3.06 -2.03
N ASN A 19 -3.22 -2.57 -1.77
CA ASN A 19 -1.99 -3.24 -2.17
C ASN A 19 -1.08 -3.59 -1.00
N GLU A 20 -0.94 -2.69 -0.02
CA GLU A 20 -0.09 -2.85 1.15
C GLU A 20 -0.63 -2.01 2.32
N VAL A 21 -0.44 -2.48 3.55
CA VAL A 21 -0.84 -1.77 4.78
C VAL A 21 0.25 -1.92 5.83
N LEU A 22 0.70 -0.81 6.42
CA LEU A 22 1.60 -0.80 7.57
C LEU A 22 0.91 -0.09 8.73
N ILE A 23 0.87 -0.74 9.92
CA ILE A 23 0.11 -0.24 11.06
C ILE A 23 1.02 0.45 12.09
N GLU A 24 2.10 -0.20 12.50
CA GLU A 24 3.07 0.36 13.45
C GLU A 24 4.32 0.81 12.70
N ASN A 25 4.42 2.12 12.46
CA ASN A 25 5.52 2.74 11.74
C ASN A 25 6.42 3.49 12.72
N GLU A 26 7.53 2.89 13.11
CA GLU A 26 8.49 3.51 14.02
C GLU A 26 9.67 4.16 13.27
N SER A 27 10.10 3.56 12.16
CA SER A 27 11.32 3.97 11.45
C SER A 27 11.26 3.72 9.94
N ASN A 28 10.08 3.43 9.39
CA ASN A 28 9.90 3.21 7.97
C ASN A 28 9.65 4.55 7.23
N PHE A 29 8.88 4.56 6.18
CA PHE A 29 8.59 5.73 5.37
C PHE A 29 7.93 6.86 6.18
N GLN A 30 8.33 8.11 5.94
CA GLN A 30 7.79 9.31 6.59
C GLN A 30 6.90 10.08 5.63
N ASP A 31 5.94 10.82 6.20
CA ASP A 31 5.15 11.80 5.45
C ASP A 31 5.96 13.08 5.19
N ASP A 32 5.36 14.05 4.47
CA ASP A 32 5.98 15.33 4.15
C ASP A 32 6.22 16.22 5.39
N TYR A 33 5.68 15.84 6.55
CA TYR A 33 5.91 16.49 7.83
C TYR A 33 7.01 15.80 8.66
N GLY A 34 7.63 14.74 8.12
CA GLY A 34 8.64 13.94 8.79
C GLY A 34 8.09 13.03 9.90
N VAL A 35 6.81 12.70 9.84
CA VAL A 35 6.14 11.85 10.83
C VAL A 35 6.02 10.42 10.31
N HIS A 36 6.31 9.46 11.18
CA HIS A 36 6.07 8.04 10.95
C HIS A 36 4.65 7.69 11.37
N SER A 37 3.73 7.61 10.42
CA SER A 37 2.34 7.24 10.66
C SER A 37 2.01 5.92 9.99
N ALA A 38 0.97 5.23 10.47
CA ALA A 38 0.38 4.10 9.75
C ALA A 38 -0.04 4.54 8.35
N TRP A 39 -0.01 3.62 7.39
CA TRP A 39 -0.41 3.95 6.02
C TRP A 39 -1.10 2.79 5.30
N ILE A 40 -1.87 3.15 4.28
CA ILE A 40 -2.59 2.25 3.38
C ILE A 40 -2.18 2.62 1.96
N GLU A 41 -1.75 1.64 1.18
CA GLU A 41 -1.41 1.81 -0.22
C GLU A 41 -2.52 1.29 -1.13
N ILE A 42 -2.87 2.11 -2.14
CA ILE A 42 -3.78 1.76 -3.21
C ILE A 42 -2.99 1.70 -4.52
N PHE A 43 -3.22 0.66 -5.30
CA PHE A 43 -2.58 0.44 -6.58
C PHE A 43 -3.58 0.53 -7.73
N ASN A 44 -3.21 1.27 -8.79
CA ASN A 44 -3.94 1.25 -10.06
C ASN A 44 -3.44 0.09 -10.92
N ARG A 45 -4.16 -1.03 -10.92
CA ARG A 45 -3.81 -2.24 -11.67
C ARG A 45 -4.09 -2.15 -13.17
N SER A 46 -4.75 -1.08 -13.64
CA SER A 46 -5.14 -0.92 -15.04
C SER A 46 -4.04 -0.29 -15.90
N PHE A 47 -4.23 -0.34 -17.21
CA PHE A 47 -3.37 0.34 -18.19
C PHE A 47 -3.84 1.78 -18.52
N GLY A 48 -4.90 2.25 -17.89
CA GLY A 48 -5.39 3.64 -17.97
C GLY A 48 -5.28 4.32 -16.62
N SER A 49 -5.37 5.64 -16.58
CA SER A 49 -5.46 6.37 -15.33
C SER A 49 -6.77 6.04 -14.60
N ALA A 50 -6.72 6.09 -13.27
CA ALA A 50 -7.87 5.91 -12.40
C ALA A 50 -7.91 7.03 -11.37
N ASP A 51 -9.09 7.61 -11.16
CA ASP A 51 -9.26 8.74 -10.25
C ASP A 51 -9.80 8.25 -8.90
N LEU A 52 -9.11 8.62 -7.82
CA LEU A 52 -9.52 8.38 -6.44
C LEU A 52 -10.46 9.48 -5.91
N ALA A 53 -10.64 10.58 -6.64
CA ALA A 53 -11.49 11.68 -6.22
C ALA A 53 -12.94 11.23 -5.94
N GLY A 54 -13.40 11.46 -4.72
CA GLY A 54 -14.72 11.05 -4.24
C GLY A 54 -14.85 9.55 -3.89
N CYS A 55 -13.80 8.74 -4.04
CA CYS A 55 -13.74 7.40 -3.49
C CYS A 55 -13.72 7.45 -1.94
N LEU A 56 -13.98 6.32 -1.30
CA LEU A 56 -14.01 6.24 0.15
C LEU A 56 -13.06 5.15 0.63
N LEU A 57 -12.28 5.50 1.65
CA LEU A 57 -11.63 4.53 2.53
C LEU A 57 -12.47 4.38 3.79
N LYS A 58 -12.78 3.13 4.14
CA LYS A 58 -13.46 2.80 5.39
C LYS A 58 -12.62 1.85 6.19
N VAL A 59 -12.55 2.09 7.49
CA VAL A 59 -11.86 1.21 8.44
C VAL A 59 -12.77 0.88 9.61
N SER A 60 -12.62 -0.31 10.13
CA SER A 60 -13.31 -0.77 11.34
C SER A 60 -12.38 -1.68 12.12
N SER A 61 -12.22 -1.41 13.41
CA SER A 61 -11.52 -2.26 14.35
C SER A 61 -12.46 -3.18 15.15
N GLN A 62 -13.74 -2.80 15.22
CA GLN A 62 -14.78 -3.54 15.94
C GLN A 62 -16.11 -3.47 15.17
N PRO A 63 -17.01 -4.45 15.34
CA PRO A 63 -18.37 -4.38 14.77
C PRO A 63 -19.09 -3.12 15.23
N GLY A 64 -19.58 -2.31 14.27
CA GLY A 64 -20.33 -1.09 14.54
C GLY A 64 -19.48 0.19 14.63
N ASP A 65 -18.16 0.08 14.73
CA ASP A 65 -17.24 1.21 14.72
C ASP A 65 -16.56 1.32 13.34
N THR A 66 -17.16 2.09 12.47
CA THR A 66 -16.65 2.30 11.11
C THR A 66 -16.34 3.77 10.87
N ALA A 67 -15.06 4.10 10.77
CA ALA A 67 -14.62 5.39 10.28
C ALA A 67 -14.66 5.42 8.74
N THR A 68 -15.02 6.55 8.19
CA THR A 68 -15.08 6.76 6.74
C THR A 68 -14.32 8.03 6.37
N TYR A 69 -13.35 7.89 5.47
CA TYR A 69 -12.65 8.99 4.84
C TYR A 69 -13.15 9.16 3.41
N PHE A 70 -13.64 10.34 3.10
CA PHE A 70 -14.04 10.75 1.75
C PHE A 70 -12.83 11.42 1.09
N ILE A 71 -12.25 10.79 0.06
CA ILE A 71 -11.12 11.35 -0.66
C ILE A 71 -11.58 12.63 -1.36
N PRO A 72 -10.97 13.80 -1.08
CA PRO A 72 -11.39 15.08 -1.63
C PRO A 72 -11.39 15.09 -3.16
N LYS A 73 -12.29 15.88 -3.72
CA LYS A 73 -12.32 16.17 -5.16
C LYS A 73 -11.53 17.44 -5.45
N GLY A 74 -10.94 17.51 -6.63
CA GLY A 74 -10.25 18.71 -7.10
C GLY A 74 -8.73 18.71 -6.88
N ASP A 75 -8.18 17.69 -6.22
CA ASP A 75 -6.74 17.49 -6.16
C ASP A 75 -6.28 16.64 -7.36
N VAL A 76 -5.38 17.19 -8.18
CA VAL A 76 -4.86 16.51 -9.36
C VAL A 76 -4.07 15.24 -9.04
N LEU A 77 -3.55 15.14 -7.83
CA LEU A 77 -2.77 14.00 -7.36
C LEU A 77 -3.63 12.76 -7.10
N THR A 78 -4.97 12.91 -7.05
CA THR A 78 -5.89 11.75 -6.96
C THR A 78 -5.99 10.96 -8.26
N LEU A 79 -5.55 11.54 -9.39
CA LEU A 79 -5.51 10.86 -10.68
C LEU A 79 -4.26 9.96 -10.75
N ILE A 80 -4.43 8.70 -10.38
CA ILE A 80 -3.35 7.71 -10.36
C ILE A 80 -3.07 7.20 -11.77
N LYS A 81 -1.83 7.38 -12.24
CA LYS A 81 -1.39 6.89 -13.55
C LYS A 81 -1.46 5.36 -13.64
N PRO A 82 -1.43 4.78 -14.85
CA PRO A 82 -1.36 3.33 -15.03
C PRO A 82 -0.22 2.70 -14.23
N ARG A 83 -0.51 1.63 -13.50
CA ARG A 83 0.48 0.85 -12.75
C ARG A 83 1.24 1.67 -11.68
N GLN A 84 0.63 2.72 -11.14
CA GLN A 84 1.17 3.55 -10.07
C GLN A 84 0.39 3.35 -8.77
N HIS A 85 1.02 3.77 -7.68
CA HIS A 85 0.53 3.65 -6.31
C HIS A 85 0.10 5.01 -5.76
N ALA A 86 -0.80 5.00 -4.79
CA ALA A 86 -1.14 6.14 -3.95
C ALA A 86 -1.10 5.70 -2.49
N LEU A 87 -0.36 6.43 -1.66
CA LEU A 87 -0.21 6.17 -0.24
C LEU A 87 -1.10 7.11 0.56
N PHE A 88 -1.87 6.55 1.48
CA PHE A 88 -2.73 7.28 2.42
C PHE A 88 -2.22 7.10 3.85
N TRP A 89 -1.93 8.19 4.53
CA TRP A 89 -1.53 8.21 5.93
C TRP A 89 -2.74 8.07 6.84
N ALA A 90 -2.77 7.01 7.63
CA ALA A 90 -3.82 6.76 8.62
C ALA A 90 -3.42 7.39 9.96
N ASP A 91 -3.36 8.72 9.99
CA ASP A 91 -2.80 9.53 11.09
C ASP A 91 -3.85 10.33 11.87
N GLY A 92 -5.11 10.35 11.39
CA GLY A 92 -6.17 11.14 12.02
C GLY A 92 -6.11 12.65 11.73
N GLU A 93 -5.24 13.09 10.79
CA GLU A 93 -4.94 14.50 10.53
C GLU A 93 -5.35 14.96 9.12
N PRO A 94 -6.64 14.92 8.76
CA PRO A 94 -7.09 15.20 7.38
C PRO A 94 -6.80 16.64 6.93
N ASN A 95 -6.49 17.54 7.86
CA ASN A 95 -6.11 18.94 7.54
C ASN A 95 -4.70 19.05 6.94
N ARG A 96 -3.88 17.99 7.02
CA ARG A 96 -2.54 17.96 6.42
C ARG A 96 -2.55 17.78 4.91
N GLY A 97 -3.66 17.31 4.32
CA GLY A 97 -3.80 17.15 2.88
C GLY A 97 -4.66 15.96 2.46
N THR A 98 -4.86 15.83 1.16
CA THR A 98 -5.72 14.81 0.55
C THR A 98 -5.35 13.38 0.91
N PHE A 99 -4.09 13.11 1.19
CA PHE A 99 -3.59 11.77 1.50
C PHE A 99 -3.44 11.49 3.00
N HIS A 100 -3.94 12.39 3.87
CA HIS A 100 -4.02 12.21 5.32
C HIS A 100 -5.47 11.92 5.71
N THR A 101 -5.70 10.78 6.34
CA THR A 101 -7.07 10.34 6.65
C THR A 101 -7.54 10.86 8.01
N ASN A 102 -8.84 10.78 8.26
CA ASN A 102 -9.47 11.17 9.52
C ASN A 102 -9.55 10.02 10.53
N PHE A 103 -8.79 8.96 10.33
CA PHE A 103 -8.75 7.78 11.18
C PHE A 103 -7.31 7.29 11.39
N THR A 104 -7.13 6.43 12.39
CA THR A 104 -5.89 5.69 12.66
C THR A 104 -6.14 4.19 12.57
N LEU A 105 -5.07 3.40 12.47
CA LEU A 105 -5.10 1.93 12.57
C LEU A 105 -4.57 1.50 13.94
N ASN A 106 -4.98 0.31 14.41
CA ASN A 106 -4.59 -0.20 15.73
C ASN A 106 -4.09 -1.65 15.61
N ALA A 107 -2.82 -1.89 15.89
CA ALA A 107 -2.21 -3.21 15.81
C ALA A 107 -2.77 -4.24 16.82
N ALA A 108 -3.36 -3.75 17.93
CA ALA A 108 -3.94 -4.62 18.97
C ALA A 108 -5.31 -5.18 18.57
N THR A 109 -5.92 -4.73 17.48
CA THR A 109 -7.24 -5.16 17.00
C THR A 109 -7.19 -5.62 15.55
N ASN A 110 -8.21 -6.35 15.10
CA ASN A 110 -8.38 -6.59 13.69
C ASN A 110 -8.67 -5.25 12.99
N ASN A 111 -8.03 -5.01 11.87
CA ASN A 111 -8.31 -3.84 11.04
C ASN A 111 -8.96 -4.32 9.75
N TRP A 112 -10.27 -4.15 9.64
CA TRP A 112 -10.94 -4.26 8.35
C TRP A 112 -10.78 -2.94 7.60
N ILE A 113 -10.36 -2.99 6.35
CA ILE A 113 -10.15 -1.85 5.47
C ILE A 113 -10.92 -2.10 4.18
N GLY A 114 -11.77 -1.17 3.78
CA GLY A 114 -12.54 -1.24 2.54
C GLY A 114 -12.30 -0.02 1.67
N LEU A 115 -12.05 -0.25 0.39
CA LEU A 115 -11.98 0.77 -0.66
C LEU A 115 -13.28 0.76 -1.47
N TYR A 116 -13.93 1.91 -1.59
CA TYR A 116 -15.17 2.09 -2.32
C TYR A 116 -15.01 3.15 -3.41
N ASP A 117 -15.72 3.01 -4.51
CA ASP A 117 -15.81 4.05 -5.53
C ASP A 117 -16.68 5.24 -5.07
N SER A 118 -16.71 6.29 -5.88
CA SER A 118 -17.52 7.48 -5.62
C SER A 118 -19.04 7.22 -5.62
N GLY A 119 -19.48 6.10 -6.18
CA GLY A 119 -20.85 5.59 -6.14
C GLY A 119 -21.14 4.73 -4.91
N LYS A 120 -20.18 4.59 -3.98
CA LYS A 120 -20.25 3.76 -2.77
C LYS A 120 -20.29 2.24 -3.04
N LYS A 121 -19.86 1.80 -4.21
CA LYS A 121 -19.67 0.38 -4.52
C LYS A 121 -18.32 -0.07 -3.98
N LEU A 122 -18.28 -1.21 -3.27
CA LEU A 122 -17.05 -1.83 -2.80
C LEU A 122 -16.18 -2.22 -4.01
N LEU A 123 -14.95 -1.74 -4.03
CA LEU A 123 -13.93 -2.09 -5.01
C LEU A 123 -13.03 -3.21 -4.52
N ASP A 124 -12.56 -3.09 -3.27
CA ASP A 124 -11.64 -4.04 -2.66
C ASP A 124 -11.71 -3.94 -1.13
N GLN A 125 -11.31 -5.01 -0.44
CA GLN A 125 -11.24 -5.03 1.02
C GLN A 125 -10.19 -6.01 1.52
N ILE A 126 -9.70 -5.75 2.74
CA ILE A 126 -8.76 -6.62 3.45
C ILE A 126 -9.05 -6.59 4.95
N ILE A 127 -8.74 -7.68 5.63
CA ILE A 127 -8.62 -7.72 7.09
C ILE A 127 -7.16 -7.96 7.43
N VAL A 128 -6.56 -7.07 8.21
CA VAL A 128 -5.26 -7.30 8.87
C VAL A 128 -5.57 -7.77 10.28
N PRO A 129 -5.33 -9.07 10.60
CA PRO A 129 -5.65 -9.60 11.93
C PRO A 129 -4.77 -8.99 13.02
N ALA A 130 -5.31 -8.86 14.22
CA ALA A 130 -4.55 -8.42 15.39
C ALA A 130 -3.29 -9.28 15.61
N GLY A 131 -2.17 -8.64 15.94
CA GLY A 131 -0.92 -9.33 16.24
C GLY A 131 -0.23 -9.99 15.03
N THR A 132 -0.72 -9.78 13.81
CA THR A 132 -0.08 -10.30 12.58
C THR A 132 1.22 -9.57 12.28
N LEU A 133 1.28 -8.26 12.53
CA LEU A 133 2.42 -7.40 12.23
C LEU A 133 3.15 -6.99 13.50
N GLN A 134 4.48 -6.92 13.39
CA GLN A 134 5.34 -6.22 14.34
C GLN A 134 5.61 -4.80 13.83
N ALA A 135 6.21 -3.96 14.67
CA ALA A 135 6.62 -2.62 14.27
C ALA A 135 7.48 -2.66 12.99
N ASN A 136 7.21 -1.73 12.07
CA ASN A 136 7.84 -1.62 10.77
C ASN A 136 7.59 -2.80 9.80
N GLN A 137 6.63 -3.66 10.09
CA GLN A 137 6.16 -4.69 9.17
C GLN A 137 4.87 -4.25 8.49
N SER A 138 4.70 -4.66 7.23
CA SER A 138 3.48 -4.45 6.46
C SER A 138 2.79 -5.76 6.11
N TYR A 139 1.50 -5.68 5.86
CA TYR A 139 0.70 -6.73 5.24
C TYR A 139 0.47 -6.32 3.79
N ALA A 140 1.06 -7.06 2.87
CA ALA A 140 1.13 -6.67 1.47
C ALA A 140 0.73 -7.83 0.55
N ARG A 141 0.23 -7.50 -0.64
CA ARG A 141 0.08 -8.50 -1.68
C ARG A 141 1.46 -9.02 -2.09
N VAL A 142 1.59 -10.30 -2.39
CA VAL A 142 2.87 -10.94 -2.80
C VAL A 142 3.46 -10.30 -4.07
N SER A 143 2.63 -9.68 -4.87
CA SER A 143 2.98 -8.76 -5.96
C SER A 143 1.80 -7.83 -6.19
N ASP A 144 2.01 -6.69 -6.85
CA ASP A 144 0.95 -5.72 -7.13
C ASP A 144 -0.31 -6.39 -7.67
N ALA A 145 -1.43 -6.14 -7.00
CA ALA A 145 -2.75 -6.68 -7.30
C ALA A 145 -2.86 -8.22 -7.31
N ALA A 146 -1.91 -8.97 -6.75
CA ALA A 146 -2.07 -10.41 -6.54
C ALA A 146 -3.21 -10.68 -5.54
N ASN A 147 -3.76 -11.90 -5.57
CA ASN A 147 -4.80 -12.28 -4.61
C ASN A 147 -4.23 -12.65 -3.24
N GLU A 148 -3.01 -13.20 -3.22
CA GLU A 148 -2.34 -13.63 -1.99
C GLU A 148 -1.67 -12.46 -1.28
N TRP A 149 -1.65 -12.55 0.05
CA TRP A 149 -1.06 -11.56 0.95
C TRP A 149 0.05 -12.20 1.78
N GLU A 150 1.06 -11.44 2.13
CA GLU A 150 2.18 -11.84 2.98
C GLU A 150 2.60 -10.72 3.93
N VAL A 151 3.34 -11.09 4.99
CA VAL A 151 4.03 -10.13 5.86
C VAL A 151 5.36 -9.76 5.23
N LYS A 152 5.60 -8.46 5.08
CA LYS A 152 6.88 -7.88 4.64
C LYS A 152 7.60 -7.19 5.80
N GLY A 153 8.91 -6.96 5.65
CA GLY A 153 9.74 -6.42 6.71
C GLY A 153 10.19 -7.45 7.76
N SER A 154 9.85 -8.74 7.55
CA SER A 154 10.24 -9.82 8.47
C SER A 154 11.63 -10.40 8.20
N SER A 155 12.20 -10.15 7.03
CA SER A 155 13.51 -10.63 6.60
C SER A 155 14.14 -9.71 5.56
N ALA A 156 15.46 -9.86 5.34
CA ALA A 156 16.22 -9.00 4.45
C ALA A 156 15.85 -9.12 2.96
N ASP A 157 15.09 -10.12 2.57
CA ASP A 157 14.58 -10.34 1.21
C ASP A 157 13.12 -9.92 1.00
N LYS A 158 12.42 -9.56 2.11
CA LYS A 158 11.02 -9.13 2.10
C LYS A 158 10.91 -7.71 2.65
N TYR A 159 11.10 -6.74 1.77
CA TYR A 159 11.00 -5.34 2.14
C TYR A 159 9.57 -4.84 2.15
N VAL A 160 9.31 -3.92 3.05
CA VAL A 160 8.15 -3.01 2.98
C VAL A 160 8.35 -2.12 1.75
N THR A 161 7.32 -1.99 0.91
CA THR A 161 7.44 -1.41 -0.45
C THR A 161 6.56 -0.20 -0.71
N PRO A 162 6.52 0.83 0.18
CA PRO A 162 5.66 1.99 -0.01
C PRO A 162 5.95 2.67 -1.35
N SER A 163 4.90 2.91 -2.11
CA SER A 163 4.93 3.58 -3.43
C SER A 163 5.78 2.88 -4.49
N THR A 164 6.13 1.60 -4.29
CA THR A 164 6.91 0.79 -5.24
C THR A 164 6.29 -0.58 -5.44
N ASN A 165 6.75 -1.29 -6.47
CA ASN A 165 6.25 -2.62 -6.79
C ASN A 165 6.52 -3.62 -5.66
N ASN A 166 5.52 -4.38 -5.24
CA ASN A 166 5.61 -5.37 -4.16
C ASN A 166 6.65 -6.47 -4.38
N LYS A 167 7.12 -6.69 -5.61
CA LYS A 167 8.24 -7.59 -5.93
C LYS A 167 9.59 -6.90 -5.97
N THR A 168 9.67 -5.60 -5.62
CA THR A 168 10.95 -4.88 -5.67
C THR A 168 11.94 -5.54 -4.71
N ILE A 169 13.04 -6.02 -5.27
CA ILE A 169 14.21 -6.49 -4.53
C ILE A 169 15.03 -5.25 -4.18
N ASN A 170 15.62 -5.20 -2.98
CA ASN A 170 16.47 -4.09 -2.58
C ASN A 170 17.56 -3.81 -3.63
N SER A 171 17.40 -2.70 -4.33
CA SER A 171 18.36 -2.26 -5.35
C SER A 171 19.69 -1.82 -4.72
N ASN A 172 19.72 -1.44 -3.43
CA ASN A 172 20.93 -1.04 -2.75
C ASN A 172 21.94 -2.19 -2.63
N ALA A 173 21.46 -3.43 -2.40
CA ALA A 173 22.34 -4.61 -2.41
C ALA A 173 22.94 -4.92 -3.80
N LYS A 174 22.35 -4.41 -4.88
CA LYS A 174 22.91 -4.51 -6.23
C LYS A 174 23.85 -3.34 -6.56
N MET A 175 23.60 -2.16 -6.02
CA MET A 175 24.48 -1.00 -6.24
C MET A 175 25.83 -1.16 -5.55
N GLU A 176 25.88 -1.71 -4.34
CA GLU A 176 27.16 -2.01 -3.66
C GLU A 176 28.04 -2.98 -4.45
N LYS A 177 27.44 -3.89 -5.25
CA LYS A 177 28.21 -4.78 -6.13
C LYS A 177 28.66 -4.13 -7.44
N PHE A 178 28.07 -3.04 -7.87
CA PHE A 178 28.48 -2.30 -9.08
C PHE A 178 29.58 -1.27 -8.80
N GLU A 179 29.64 -0.71 -7.60
CA GLU A 179 30.71 0.22 -7.22
C GLU A 179 32.07 -0.47 -6.98
N GLU A 180 32.11 -1.75 -6.64
CA GLU A 180 33.35 -2.52 -6.50
C GLU A 180 34.01 -2.90 -7.84
N HIS A 181 33.33 -2.75 -8.98
CA HIS A 181 33.88 -3.14 -10.28
C HIS A 181 34.40 -1.97 -11.14
N ASP A 182 34.20 -0.73 -10.76
CA ASP A 182 34.64 0.46 -11.55
C ASP A 182 35.96 1.09 -11.06
N SER A 183 36.70 0.45 -10.16
CA SER A 183 38.06 0.86 -9.79
C SER A 183 39.16 0.10 -10.56
N VAL A 184 38.91 -0.24 -11.81
CA VAL A 184 40.00 -0.63 -12.70
C VAL A 184 40.65 0.64 -13.24
N GLY A 185 41.76 1.01 -12.60
CA GLY A 185 42.55 2.19 -12.96
C GLY A 185 42.88 2.24 -14.44
N ILE A 186 42.52 3.38 -15.07
CA ILE A 186 43.12 3.78 -16.32
C ILE A 186 44.51 4.29 -15.96
N GLY A 187 45.47 3.39 -16.02
CA GLY A 187 46.90 3.74 -16.02
C GLY A 187 47.22 4.44 -17.31
N MET A 188 47.21 5.79 -17.32
CA MET A 188 47.87 6.55 -18.39
C MET A 188 49.37 6.46 -18.18
N SER A 189 50.04 5.65 -18.99
CA SER A 189 51.47 5.73 -19.23
C SER A 189 51.71 6.87 -20.21
N ILE A 190 52.36 7.96 -19.75
CA ILE A 190 52.95 9.00 -20.63
C ILE A 190 54.42 8.67 -20.75
N SER A 191 54.85 8.28 -21.96
CA SER A 191 56.23 8.25 -22.42
C SER A 191 56.53 9.50 -23.17
#